data_c9b3f967ae5a774c50aa0ae3379eda52
#
_entry.id   c9b3f967ae5a774c50aa0ae3379eda52
#
_cell.length_a   1.000
_cell.length_b   1.000
_cell.length_c   1.000
_cell.angle_alpha   90.00
_cell.angle_beta   90.00
_cell.angle_gamma   90.00
#
_symmetry.space_group_name_H-M   'P 1'
#
loop_
_entity.id
_entity.type
_entity.pdbx_description
1 polymer ?
#
loop_
_entity_poly.entity_id
_entity_poly.type
_entity_poly.pdbx_seq_one_letter_code
_entity_poly.pdbx_strand_id
1 'polypeptide(L)'
;TQAIVYTGPIRKDKPGLGEVETIEFTDFKTQGRYVIQVGDVTTLPFYIHKDVWEDSAWRMVNFLFCERCGYPVPGKHGACHNDLHATYNGHIIPINGGWHDAADMSQQTLQTGEIAYSLLLMAERAKEKGNVDLYNRLMEEALWGMDYVMQTRLGDGYRAQTWGTNLWTDGKVGTDDDAGRRELLVHNGALENFLLAGIEAYASMRIENDEALKGNLKKIAKEDFGYAMKRFNELGFAELIKKGGGHAAMASESQYHANISWAASMLYKLTGEQQYADEAVKAIRYTLQCQRTEPLKDKDKTCGFFYRDLAKKSIVHYTHQSRDYAYMEALAALCETQPCHAEYEQWIRAMKLYGGYLKNIMKYVYPYGMVPSGIYHKDEAKDSVNCYTVQVGIRSGAAKDFKEQ
;
A
#
# COMPACT_ATOMS: atom_id res chain seq x y z
N THR A 1 -27.05 7.07 34.53
CA THR A 1 -26.06 7.33 35.62
C THR A 1 -24.70 6.97 35.13
N GLN A 2 -23.79 7.95 35.06
CA GLN A 2 -22.39 7.70 34.73
C GLN A 2 -21.70 7.13 35.98
N ALA A 3 -21.42 5.85 35.98
CA ALA A 3 -20.65 5.23 37.04
C ALA A 3 -19.15 5.30 36.71
N ILE A 4 -18.33 5.59 37.71
CA ILE A 4 -16.89 5.49 37.60
C ILE A 4 -16.53 4.00 37.59
N VAL A 5 -15.95 3.51 36.50
CA VAL A 5 -15.59 2.09 36.31
C VAL A 5 -14.10 1.84 36.32
N TYR A 6 -13.30 2.91 36.18
CA TYR A 6 -11.86 2.85 36.22
C TYR A 6 -11.28 4.21 36.68
N THR A 7 -10.23 4.18 37.47
CA THR A 7 -9.45 5.38 37.85
C THR A 7 -7.97 5.07 37.67
N GLY A 8 -7.23 6.00 37.15
CA GLY A 8 -5.80 5.83 36.91
C GLY A 8 -5.01 7.15 37.11
N PRO A 9 -3.69 7.07 37.24
CA PRO A 9 -2.85 8.26 37.40
C PRO A 9 -2.71 9.02 36.08
N ILE A 10 -2.58 10.33 36.20
CA ILE A 10 -2.14 11.19 35.13
C ILE A 10 -0.63 11.35 35.24
N ARG A 11 0.09 11.12 34.15
CA ARG A 11 1.53 11.33 34.05
C ARG A 11 1.80 12.56 33.20
N LYS A 12 2.72 13.41 33.65
CA LYS A 12 3.23 14.53 32.87
C LYS A 12 4.48 14.07 32.13
N ASP A 13 4.46 14.22 30.84
CA ASP A 13 5.57 13.88 29.95
C ASP A 13 5.95 15.09 29.10
N LYS A 14 7.23 15.16 28.75
CA LYS A 14 7.76 16.19 27.87
C LYS A 14 8.45 15.54 26.66
N PRO A 15 7.67 14.96 25.74
CA PRO A 15 8.21 14.46 24.49
C PRO A 15 8.73 15.60 23.60
N GLY A 16 9.44 15.26 22.52
CA GLY A 16 9.97 16.24 21.55
C GLY A 16 8.92 17.17 20.92
N LEU A 17 7.64 16.79 20.98
CA LEU A 17 6.52 17.57 20.42
C LEU A 17 5.81 18.48 21.46
N GLY A 18 6.33 18.61 22.68
CA GLY A 18 5.78 19.48 23.69
C GLY A 18 5.45 18.77 25.01
N GLU A 19 4.82 19.50 25.94
CA GLU A 19 4.37 18.94 27.22
C GLU A 19 2.98 18.33 27.03
N VAL A 20 2.81 17.09 27.52
CA VAL A 20 1.56 16.35 27.44
C VAL A 20 1.23 15.69 28.78
N GLU A 21 -0.04 15.44 29.00
CA GLU A 21 -0.53 14.60 30.08
C GLU A 21 -1.04 13.28 29.48
N THR A 22 -0.54 12.17 29.98
CA THR A 22 -0.89 10.82 29.49
C THR A 22 -1.68 10.08 30.54
N ILE A 23 -2.66 9.32 30.07
CA ILE A 23 -3.51 8.42 30.85
C ILE A 23 -3.32 7.02 30.28
N GLU A 24 -2.92 6.09 31.12
CA GLU A 24 -2.75 4.68 30.74
C GLU A 24 -3.90 3.85 31.30
N PHE A 25 -4.66 3.19 30.38
CA PHE A 25 -5.77 2.30 30.75
C PHE A 25 -5.79 1.02 29.90
N THR A 26 -4.63 0.61 29.42
CA THR A 26 -4.45 -0.57 28.56
C THR A 26 -4.97 -1.86 29.24
N ASP A 27 -4.97 -1.93 30.54
CA ASP A 27 -5.46 -3.09 31.30
C ASP A 27 -7.01 -3.11 31.43
N PHE A 28 -7.68 -2.01 31.17
CA PHE A 28 -9.14 -1.94 31.18
C PHE A 28 -9.71 -2.52 29.89
N LYS A 29 -10.28 -3.74 29.94
CA LYS A 29 -10.76 -4.51 28.79
C LYS A 29 -12.28 -4.66 28.71
N THR A 30 -13.02 -4.16 29.69
CA THR A 30 -14.48 -4.32 29.72
C THR A 30 -15.11 -3.62 28.51
N GLN A 31 -15.88 -4.38 27.75
CA GLN A 31 -16.57 -3.82 26.58
C GLN A 31 -17.68 -2.84 27.03
N GLY A 32 -17.79 -1.75 26.30
CA GLY A 32 -18.78 -0.72 26.60
C GLY A 32 -18.50 0.61 25.93
N ARG A 33 -19.35 1.59 26.21
CA ARG A 33 -19.22 2.98 25.78
C ARG A 33 -18.75 3.81 26.96
N TYR A 34 -17.65 4.52 26.80
CA TYR A 34 -16.98 5.24 27.89
C TYR A 34 -16.66 6.68 27.51
N VAL A 35 -16.40 7.49 28.51
CA VAL A 35 -15.76 8.81 28.43
C VAL A 35 -14.60 8.83 29.43
N ILE A 36 -13.58 9.60 29.16
CA ILE A 36 -12.52 9.92 30.13
C ILE A 36 -12.82 11.29 30.67
N GLN A 37 -12.77 11.44 32.00
CA GLN A 37 -12.93 12.72 32.70
C GLN A 37 -11.65 13.04 33.47
N VAL A 38 -11.13 14.24 33.29
CA VAL A 38 -9.97 14.77 34.02
C VAL A 38 -10.34 16.18 34.51
N GLY A 39 -10.56 16.33 35.80
CA GLY A 39 -11.11 17.57 36.34
C GLY A 39 -12.46 17.92 35.69
N ASP A 40 -12.52 19.09 35.07
CA ASP A 40 -13.72 19.57 34.39
C ASP A 40 -13.78 19.19 32.88
N VAL A 41 -12.73 18.52 32.38
CA VAL A 41 -12.63 18.13 30.97
C VAL A 41 -13.15 16.71 30.78
N THR A 42 -14.06 16.53 29.83
CA THR A 42 -14.59 15.21 29.44
C THR A 42 -14.37 14.99 27.93
N THR A 43 -13.89 13.83 27.58
CA THR A 43 -13.70 13.45 26.16
C THR A 43 -15.05 13.20 25.46
N LEU A 44 -15.01 13.19 24.13
CA LEU A 44 -16.08 12.56 23.38
C LEU A 44 -16.17 11.07 23.76
N PRO A 45 -17.38 10.48 23.68
CA PRO A 45 -17.55 9.07 23.94
C PRO A 45 -16.75 8.21 22.96
N PHE A 46 -16.15 7.15 23.48
CA PHE A 46 -15.47 6.12 22.68
C PHE A 46 -15.94 4.71 23.12
N TYR A 47 -15.67 3.73 22.28
CA TYR A 47 -16.06 2.35 22.55
C TYR A 47 -14.83 1.47 22.78
N ILE A 48 -14.93 0.56 23.75
CA ILE A 48 -14.09 -0.61 23.87
C ILE A 48 -14.91 -1.79 23.40
N HIS A 49 -14.60 -2.32 22.23
CA HIS A 49 -15.35 -3.43 21.63
C HIS A 49 -14.45 -4.20 20.67
N LYS A 50 -14.67 -5.52 20.51
CA LYS A 50 -13.91 -6.38 19.61
C LYS A 50 -14.05 -5.99 18.14
N ASP A 51 -15.18 -5.40 17.76
CA ASP A 51 -15.51 -5.02 16.38
C ASP A 51 -15.56 -3.49 16.21
N VAL A 52 -14.80 -2.74 17.02
CA VAL A 52 -14.78 -1.26 17.04
C VAL A 52 -14.47 -0.62 15.68
N TRP A 53 -13.78 -1.35 14.81
CA TRP A 53 -13.37 -0.89 13.46
C TRP A 53 -14.38 -1.27 12.36
N GLU A 54 -15.43 -2.02 12.66
CA GLU A 54 -16.40 -2.48 11.65
C GLU A 54 -17.12 -1.31 10.97
N ASP A 55 -17.60 -0.35 11.75
CA ASP A 55 -18.21 0.88 11.20
C ASP A 55 -17.26 1.65 10.27
N SER A 56 -15.96 1.66 10.60
CA SER A 56 -14.95 2.30 9.75
C SER A 56 -14.77 1.53 8.44
N ALA A 57 -14.79 0.20 8.48
CA ALA A 57 -14.72 -0.64 7.28
C ALA A 57 -15.94 -0.39 6.36
N TRP A 58 -17.16 -0.33 6.91
CA TRP A 58 -18.37 0.01 6.16
C TRP A 58 -18.29 1.40 5.51
N ARG A 59 -17.77 2.39 6.23
CA ARG A 59 -17.60 3.75 5.70
C ARG A 59 -16.59 3.79 4.57
N MET A 60 -15.48 3.07 4.72
CA MET A 60 -14.42 3.02 3.68
C MET A 60 -14.93 2.35 2.40
N VAL A 61 -15.63 1.21 2.50
CA VAL A 61 -16.18 0.56 1.31
C VAL A 61 -17.29 1.39 0.65
N ASN A 62 -18.08 2.10 1.45
CA ASN A 62 -19.09 3.03 0.91
C ASN A 62 -18.44 4.26 0.26
N PHE A 63 -17.32 4.76 0.80
CA PHE A 63 -16.55 5.82 0.16
C PHE A 63 -16.07 5.37 -1.22
N LEU A 64 -15.45 4.19 -1.33
CA LEU A 64 -15.01 3.65 -2.63
C LEU A 64 -16.17 3.50 -3.61
N PHE A 65 -17.33 3.02 -3.15
CA PHE A 65 -18.52 2.98 -3.98
C PHE A 65 -18.91 4.35 -4.53
N CYS A 66 -18.77 5.41 -3.72
CA CYS A 66 -19.05 6.77 -4.16
C CYS A 66 -18.03 7.31 -5.18
N GLU A 67 -16.84 6.72 -5.25
CA GLU A 67 -15.76 7.08 -6.17
C GLU A 67 -15.73 6.21 -7.44
N ARG A 68 -16.69 5.30 -7.64
CA ARG A 68 -16.75 4.48 -8.86
C ARG A 68 -16.82 5.34 -10.11
N CYS A 69 -15.85 5.21 -11.00
CA CYS A 69 -15.83 5.91 -12.28
C CYS A 69 -16.64 5.15 -13.34
N GLY A 70 -17.33 5.90 -14.21
CA GLY A 70 -18.18 5.31 -15.24
C GLY A 70 -19.49 4.70 -14.75
N TYR A 71 -19.79 4.83 -13.47
CA TYR A 71 -20.97 4.30 -12.82
C TYR A 71 -21.80 5.44 -12.20
N PRO A 72 -23.11 5.52 -12.45
CA PRO A 72 -23.93 6.53 -11.82
C PRO A 72 -24.14 6.20 -10.34
N VAL A 73 -23.65 7.06 -9.44
CA VAL A 73 -23.83 6.94 -8.00
C VAL A 73 -24.92 7.88 -7.53
N PRO A 74 -26.11 7.37 -7.14
CA PRO A 74 -27.23 8.20 -6.75
C PRO A 74 -26.90 9.19 -5.62
N GLY A 75 -27.20 10.47 -5.83
CA GLY A 75 -26.92 11.54 -4.86
C GLY A 75 -25.48 11.99 -4.78
N LYS A 76 -24.61 11.50 -5.65
CA LYS A 76 -23.20 11.88 -5.78
C LYS A 76 -22.88 12.41 -7.17
N HIS A 77 -22.83 11.54 -8.18
CA HIS A 77 -22.54 11.92 -9.56
C HIS A 77 -23.27 11.00 -10.55
N GLY A 78 -23.40 11.46 -11.80
CA GLY A 78 -23.88 10.64 -12.92
C GLY A 78 -22.82 9.65 -13.41
N ALA A 79 -23.11 8.97 -14.51
CA ALA A 79 -22.07 8.26 -15.26
C ALA A 79 -21.05 9.29 -15.77
N CYS A 80 -19.76 9.00 -15.58
CA CYS A 80 -18.68 9.94 -15.84
C CYS A 80 -17.58 9.25 -16.66
N HIS A 81 -16.75 10.06 -17.34
CA HIS A 81 -15.54 9.61 -18.04
C HIS A 81 -15.75 8.44 -19.00
N ASN A 82 -16.92 8.38 -19.66
CA ASN A 82 -17.24 7.30 -20.60
C ASN A 82 -16.45 7.40 -21.91
N ASP A 83 -15.73 8.49 -22.13
CA ASP A 83 -14.88 8.76 -23.28
C ASP A 83 -13.38 8.45 -23.03
N LEU A 84 -13.04 7.90 -21.84
CA LEU A 84 -11.69 7.46 -21.56
C LEU A 84 -11.28 6.30 -22.47
N HIS A 85 -10.07 6.39 -23.00
CA HIS A 85 -9.53 5.40 -23.91
C HIS A 85 -8.01 5.33 -23.87
N ALA A 86 -7.48 4.24 -24.37
CA ALA A 86 -6.07 4.09 -24.68
C ALA A 86 -5.87 3.90 -26.18
N THR A 87 -4.78 4.41 -26.73
CA THR A 87 -4.35 4.12 -28.10
C THR A 87 -3.23 3.09 -28.09
N TYR A 88 -3.46 1.93 -28.69
CA TYR A 88 -2.47 0.87 -28.74
C TYR A 88 -2.48 0.17 -30.13
N ASN A 89 -1.31 0.06 -30.76
CA ASN A 89 -1.15 -0.49 -32.11
C ASN A 89 -2.10 0.12 -33.16
N GLY A 90 -2.35 1.42 -33.05
CA GLY A 90 -3.25 2.17 -33.97
C GLY A 90 -4.74 1.98 -33.69
N HIS A 91 -5.12 1.28 -32.65
CA HIS A 91 -6.51 1.08 -32.24
C HIS A 91 -6.83 1.94 -31.01
N ILE A 92 -8.01 2.55 -31.01
CA ILE A 92 -8.58 3.23 -29.85
C ILE A 92 -9.36 2.18 -29.05
N ILE A 93 -9.00 1.97 -27.80
CA ILE A 93 -9.56 0.98 -26.90
C ILE A 93 -10.24 1.75 -25.75
N PRO A 94 -11.58 1.72 -25.64
CA PRO A 94 -12.27 2.31 -24.50
C PRO A 94 -11.88 1.59 -23.21
N ILE A 95 -11.58 2.39 -22.16
CA ILE A 95 -11.23 1.86 -20.83
C ILE A 95 -11.91 2.75 -19.82
N ASN A 96 -12.79 2.16 -19.03
CA ASN A 96 -13.58 2.87 -18.05
C ASN A 96 -13.78 1.96 -16.82
N GLY A 97 -13.97 2.54 -15.64
CA GLY A 97 -14.13 1.80 -14.39
C GLY A 97 -13.12 2.22 -13.32
N GLY A 98 -12.90 1.40 -12.30
CA GLY A 98 -12.06 1.75 -11.17
C GLY A 98 -12.66 2.86 -10.31
N TRP A 99 -11.79 3.60 -9.60
CA TRP A 99 -12.21 4.67 -8.70
C TRP A 99 -11.45 5.95 -9.00
N HIS A 100 -12.11 7.08 -8.80
CA HIS A 100 -11.46 8.38 -8.78
C HIS A 100 -10.44 8.43 -7.64
N ASP A 101 -9.28 9.04 -7.87
CA ASP A 101 -8.18 9.07 -6.91
C ASP A 101 -8.21 10.34 -6.06
N ALA A 102 -8.03 11.50 -6.69
CA ALA A 102 -7.84 12.77 -5.99
C ALA A 102 -8.75 13.87 -6.58
N ALA A 103 -8.56 15.10 -6.13
CA ALA A 103 -9.35 16.24 -6.60
C ALA A 103 -9.22 16.54 -8.11
N ASP A 104 -8.19 16.01 -8.75
CA ASP A 104 -8.01 16.01 -10.20
C ASP A 104 -8.76 14.87 -10.91
N MET A 105 -9.56 14.12 -10.17
CA MET A 105 -10.35 12.98 -10.66
C MET A 105 -9.54 11.95 -11.42
N SER A 106 -8.25 11.88 -11.16
CA SER A 106 -7.35 10.93 -11.83
C SER A 106 -7.70 9.48 -11.51
N GLN A 107 -7.24 8.58 -12.36
CA GLN A 107 -7.29 7.15 -12.15
C GLN A 107 -5.92 6.53 -12.38
N GLN A 108 -5.56 5.60 -11.53
CA GLN A 108 -4.30 4.92 -11.62
C GLN A 108 -4.51 3.41 -11.48
N THR A 109 -4.12 2.67 -12.49
CA THR A 109 -4.31 1.21 -12.57
C THR A 109 -3.65 0.48 -11.40
N LEU A 110 -2.43 0.87 -11.05
CA LEU A 110 -1.72 0.23 -9.95
C LEU A 110 -2.40 0.48 -8.60
N GLN A 111 -2.80 1.72 -8.31
CA GLN A 111 -3.52 2.06 -7.08
C GLN A 111 -4.87 1.35 -7.01
N THR A 112 -5.60 1.29 -8.12
CA THR A 112 -6.86 0.52 -8.20
C THR A 112 -6.62 -0.96 -7.86
N GLY A 113 -5.55 -1.56 -8.37
CA GLY A 113 -5.15 -2.92 -8.02
C GLY A 113 -4.82 -3.08 -6.52
N GLU A 114 -4.05 -2.17 -5.95
CA GLU A 114 -3.68 -2.19 -4.52
C GLU A 114 -4.89 -2.01 -3.60
N ILE A 115 -5.85 -1.16 -3.99
CA ILE A 115 -7.13 -1.03 -3.28
C ILE A 115 -7.93 -2.33 -3.36
N ALA A 116 -8.07 -2.91 -4.57
CA ALA A 116 -8.76 -4.19 -4.75
C ALA A 116 -8.13 -5.31 -3.90
N TYR A 117 -6.80 -5.38 -3.86
CA TYR A 117 -6.08 -6.31 -2.99
C TYR A 117 -6.39 -6.09 -1.51
N SER A 118 -6.40 -4.84 -1.06
CA SER A 118 -6.73 -4.50 0.33
C SER A 118 -8.16 -4.90 0.69
N LEU A 119 -9.11 -4.70 -0.24
CA LEU A 119 -10.50 -5.13 -0.06
C LEU A 119 -10.63 -6.67 0.01
N LEU A 120 -9.88 -7.40 -0.81
CA LEU A 120 -9.84 -8.87 -0.76
C LEU A 120 -9.28 -9.38 0.57
N LEU A 121 -8.24 -8.74 1.11
CA LEU A 121 -7.71 -9.06 2.44
C LEU A 121 -8.74 -8.80 3.55
N MET A 122 -9.45 -7.66 3.47
CA MET A 122 -10.51 -7.34 4.42
C MET A 122 -11.69 -8.31 4.30
N ALA A 123 -12.05 -8.72 3.08
CA ALA A 123 -13.11 -9.71 2.83
C ALA A 123 -12.76 -11.06 3.48
N GLU A 124 -11.52 -11.52 3.35
CA GLU A 124 -11.05 -12.74 4.02
C GLU A 124 -11.25 -12.64 5.54
N ARG A 125 -10.87 -11.52 6.14
CA ARG A 125 -11.07 -11.27 7.59
C ARG A 125 -12.54 -11.21 7.99
N ALA A 126 -13.39 -10.59 7.17
CA ALA A 126 -14.82 -10.55 7.41
C ALA A 126 -15.44 -11.97 7.37
N LYS A 127 -15.00 -12.78 6.40
CA LYS A 127 -15.41 -14.20 6.28
C LYS A 127 -14.98 -15.03 7.49
N GLU A 128 -13.72 -14.91 7.92
CA GLU A 128 -13.20 -15.59 9.12
C GLU A 128 -14.00 -15.24 10.39
N LYS A 129 -14.51 -14.01 10.48
CA LYS A 129 -15.37 -13.56 11.59
C LYS A 129 -16.85 -13.95 11.43
N GLY A 130 -17.23 -14.56 10.31
CA GLY A 130 -18.63 -14.88 9.99
C GLY A 130 -19.49 -13.67 9.64
N ASN A 131 -18.88 -12.52 9.31
CA ASN A 131 -19.59 -11.30 8.88
C ASN A 131 -19.86 -11.36 7.38
N VAL A 132 -20.93 -12.09 7.01
CA VAL A 132 -21.27 -12.39 5.60
C VAL A 132 -21.63 -11.12 4.82
N ASP A 133 -22.34 -10.17 5.43
CA ASP A 133 -22.77 -8.95 4.75
C ASP A 133 -21.57 -8.07 4.39
N LEU A 134 -20.65 -7.87 5.32
CA LEU A 134 -19.42 -7.12 5.06
C LEU A 134 -18.52 -7.86 4.06
N TYR A 135 -18.42 -9.19 4.15
CA TYR A 135 -17.69 -10.00 3.17
C TYR A 135 -18.21 -9.77 1.75
N ASN A 136 -19.52 -9.92 1.54
CA ASN A 136 -20.13 -9.77 0.23
C ASN A 136 -19.92 -8.35 -0.33
N ARG A 137 -20.07 -7.34 0.51
CA ARG A 137 -19.88 -5.95 0.09
C ARG A 137 -18.44 -5.62 -0.28
N LEU A 138 -17.47 -6.15 0.49
CA LEU A 138 -16.04 -6.00 0.20
C LEU A 138 -15.65 -6.75 -1.10
N MET A 139 -16.19 -7.95 -1.31
CA MET A 139 -15.96 -8.73 -2.54
C MET A 139 -16.52 -8.02 -3.77
N GLU A 140 -17.73 -7.48 -3.69
CA GLU A 140 -18.35 -6.71 -4.79
C GLU A 140 -17.47 -5.54 -5.19
N GLU A 141 -16.99 -4.77 -4.21
CA GLU A 141 -16.15 -3.60 -4.47
C GLU A 141 -14.75 -3.99 -4.97
N ALA A 142 -14.17 -5.06 -4.44
CA ALA A 142 -12.90 -5.58 -4.92
C ALA A 142 -12.96 -6.02 -6.38
N LEU A 143 -14.05 -6.70 -6.77
CA LEU A 143 -14.25 -7.17 -8.14
C LEU A 143 -14.48 -6.01 -9.12
N TRP A 144 -15.09 -4.90 -8.69
CA TRP A 144 -15.16 -3.66 -9.47
C TRP A 144 -13.76 -3.16 -9.85
N GLY A 145 -12.85 -3.09 -8.88
CA GLY A 145 -11.46 -2.70 -9.14
C GLY A 145 -10.70 -3.70 -9.99
N MET A 146 -10.91 -5.00 -9.77
CA MET A 146 -10.26 -6.05 -10.58
C MET A 146 -10.73 -6.03 -12.03
N ASP A 147 -11.99 -5.73 -12.29
CA ASP A 147 -12.50 -5.59 -13.66
C ASP A 147 -11.74 -4.46 -14.39
N TYR A 148 -11.57 -3.31 -13.77
CA TYR A 148 -10.78 -2.22 -14.34
C TYR A 148 -9.32 -2.64 -14.59
N VAL A 149 -8.68 -3.32 -13.62
CA VAL A 149 -7.30 -3.82 -13.78
C VAL A 149 -7.18 -4.72 -15.01
N MET A 150 -8.15 -5.61 -15.23
CA MET A 150 -8.16 -6.48 -16.40
C MET A 150 -8.37 -5.72 -17.72
N GLN A 151 -9.26 -4.73 -17.75
CA GLN A 151 -9.50 -3.88 -18.92
C GLN A 151 -8.27 -3.09 -19.35
N THR A 152 -7.40 -2.74 -18.42
CA THR A 152 -6.17 -1.98 -18.73
C THR A 152 -5.11 -2.77 -19.47
N ARG A 153 -5.21 -4.11 -19.56
CA ARG A 153 -4.24 -4.97 -20.25
C ARG A 153 -4.40 -4.86 -21.77
N LEU A 154 -3.34 -4.43 -22.44
CA LEU A 154 -3.32 -4.24 -23.90
C LEU A 154 -2.53 -5.32 -24.65
N GLY A 155 -1.82 -6.19 -23.93
CA GLY A 155 -0.98 -7.26 -24.46
C GLY A 155 0.51 -6.96 -24.34
N ASP A 156 1.35 -8.01 -24.35
CA ASP A 156 2.82 -7.96 -24.28
C ASP A 156 3.36 -7.11 -23.11
N GLY A 157 2.67 -7.12 -21.96
CA GLY A 157 3.01 -6.36 -20.78
C GLY A 157 2.67 -4.87 -20.87
N TYR A 158 2.05 -4.40 -21.97
CA TYR A 158 1.54 -3.04 -22.05
C TYR A 158 0.20 -2.91 -21.33
N ARG A 159 0.08 -1.82 -20.58
CA ARG A 159 -1.14 -1.44 -19.87
C ARG A 159 -1.46 0.03 -20.06
N ALA A 160 -2.73 0.35 -20.02
CA ALA A 160 -3.18 1.70 -19.78
C ALA A 160 -3.04 2.00 -18.28
N GLN A 161 -2.23 2.99 -17.89
CA GLN A 161 -1.84 3.13 -16.49
C GLN A 161 -2.47 4.30 -15.76
N THR A 162 -2.49 5.45 -16.36
CA THR A 162 -2.84 6.68 -15.66
C THR A 162 -3.63 7.61 -16.54
N TRP A 163 -4.65 8.17 -15.95
CA TRP A 163 -5.40 9.27 -16.48
C TRP A 163 -5.52 10.38 -15.41
N GLY A 164 -5.67 11.63 -15.82
CA GLY A 164 -5.89 12.74 -14.91
C GLY A 164 -6.21 14.03 -15.67
N THR A 165 -6.93 14.94 -15.03
CA THR A 165 -7.24 16.24 -15.63
C THR A 165 -6.03 17.17 -15.56
N ASN A 166 -5.95 18.11 -16.51
CA ASN A 166 -4.96 19.19 -16.48
C ASN A 166 -5.42 20.39 -15.63
N LEU A 167 -6.69 20.42 -15.26
CA LEU A 167 -7.30 21.48 -14.46
C LEU A 167 -7.86 20.88 -13.18
N TRP A 168 -7.52 21.49 -12.07
CA TRP A 168 -7.88 21.01 -10.73
C TRP A 168 -9.33 21.20 -10.39
N THR A 169 -10.13 21.78 -11.05
CA THR A 169 -11.58 21.81 -10.97
C THR A 169 -12.11 22.96 -11.86
N ASP A 170 -13.05 22.68 -12.66
CA ASP A 170 -13.89 23.67 -13.33
C ASP A 170 -15.22 23.93 -12.56
N GLY A 171 -15.35 23.34 -11.38
CA GLY A 171 -16.57 23.36 -10.55
C GLY A 171 -17.57 22.27 -10.90
N LYS A 172 -17.25 21.40 -11.86
CA LYS A 172 -18.03 20.23 -12.24
C LYS A 172 -17.23 18.98 -11.93
N VAL A 173 -17.82 18.04 -11.29
CA VAL A 173 -17.13 16.84 -10.81
C VAL A 173 -17.50 15.65 -11.67
N GLY A 174 -16.50 15.06 -12.33
CA GLY A 174 -16.63 13.75 -12.96
C GLY A 174 -17.61 13.72 -14.12
N THR A 175 -17.55 14.70 -15.02
CA THR A 175 -18.40 14.76 -16.21
C THR A 175 -17.58 14.51 -17.48
N ASP A 176 -18.23 14.07 -18.55
CA ASP A 176 -17.59 13.80 -19.84
C ASP A 176 -17.00 15.07 -20.50
N ASP A 177 -17.34 16.26 -19.98
CA ASP A 177 -16.84 17.56 -20.42
C ASP A 177 -15.68 18.08 -19.56
N ASP A 178 -15.16 17.30 -18.63
CA ASP A 178 -13.97 17.68 -17.86
C ASP A 178 -12.81 18.01 -18.80
N ALA A 179 -12.25 19.19 -18.62
CA ALA A 179 -11.10 19.63 -19.39
C ALA A 179 -9.86 18.87 -18.90
N GLY A 180 -9.54 17.78 -19.54
CA GLY A 180 -8.43 16.97 -19.10
C GLY A 180 -7.92 16.01 -20.16
N ARG A 181 -7.01 15.17 -19.71
CA ARG A 181 -6.43 14.12 -20.54
C ARG A 181 -7.35 12.91 -20.54
N ARG A 182 -8.02 12.68 -21.67
CA ARG A 182 -8.94 11.54 -21.85
C ARG A 182 -8.25 10.29 -22.36
N GLU A 183 -7.05 10.44 -22.89
CA GLU A 183 -6.23 9.34 -23.33
C GLU A 183 -5.34 8.84 -22.20
N LEU A 184 -5.49 7.58 -21.82
CA LEU A 184 -4.67 6.94 -20.79
C LEU A 184 -3.24 6.74 -21.30
N LEU A 185 -2.28 6.88 -20.42
CA LEU A 185 -0.88 6.61 -20.72
C LEU A 185 -0.67 5.11 -20.93
N VAL A 186 -0.26 4.72 -22.13
CA VAL A 186 0.11 3.32 -22.41
C VAL A 186 1.58 3.08 -22.08
N HIS A 187 1.85 2.10 -21.27
CA HIS A 187 3.16 1.88 -20.71
C HIS A 187 3.42 0.39 -20.44
N ASN A 188 4.68 -0.05 -20.58
CA ASN A 188 5.11 -1.39 -20.22
C ASN A 188 6.04 -1.30 -19.00
N GLY A 189 5.47 -1.09 -17.82
CA GLY A 189 6.19 -1.00 -16.55
C GLY A 189 6.39 -2.37 -15.92
N ALA A 190 7.63 -2.72 -15.62
CA ALA A 190 7.90 -4.00 -14.96
C ALA A 190 7.38 -4.04 -13.52
N LEU A 191 7.52 -2.95 -12.75
CA LEU A 191 7.03 -2.89 -11.37
C LEU A 191 5.52 -3.08 -11.29
N GLU A 192 4.79 -2.36 -12.12
CA GLU A 192 3.34 -2.44 -12.19
C GLU A 192 2.88 -3.86 -12.54
N ASN A 193 3.51 -4.47 -13.53
CA ASN A 193 3.18 -5.84 -13.91
C ASN A 193 3.53 -6.86 -12.82
N PHE A 194 4.62 -6.69 -12.06
CA PHE A 194 4.90 -7.53 -10.90
C PHE A 194 3.81 -7.42 -9.83
N LEU A 195 3.47 -6.19 -9.45
CA LEU A 195 2.47 -5.94 -8.42
C LEU A 195 1.09 -6.46 -8.85
N LEU A 196 0.66 -6.12 -10.07
CA LEU A 196 -0.63 -6.57 -10.58
C LEU A 196 -0.69 -8.10 -10.77
N ALA A 197 0.40 -8.75 -11.20
CA ALA A 197 0.47 -10.20 -11.26
C ALA A 197 0.27 -10.86 -9.89
N GLY A 198 0.87 -10.32 -8.84
CA GLY A 198 0.66 -10.79 -7.47
C GLY A 198 -0.78 -10.59 -7.01
N ILE A 199 -1.39 -9.44 -7.33
CA ILE A 199 -2.78 -9.11 -7.01
C ILE A 199 -3.75 -10.03 -7.77
N GLU A 200 -3.54 -10.23 -9.06
CA GLU A 200 -4.32 -11.12 -9.90
C GLU A 200 -4.24 -12.57 -9.41
N ALA A 201 -3.04 -13.03 -9.02
CA ALA A 201 -2.86 -14.33 -8.40
C ALA A 201 -3.64 -14.45 -7.09
N TYR A 202 -3.57 -13.43 -6.23
CA TYR A 202 -4.30 -13.41 -4.98
C TYR A 202 -5.81 -13.39 -5.21
N ALA A 203 -6.31 -12.55 -6.12
CA ALA A 203 -7.73 -12.48 -6.47
C ALA A 203 -8.25 -13.83 -7.01
N SER A 204 -7.50 -14.50 -7.90
CA SER A 204 -7.83 -15.82 -8.39
C SER A 204 -8.08 -16.85 -7.28
N MET A 205 -7.30 -16.77 -6.17
CA MET A 205 -7.47 -17.67 -5.03
C MET A 205 -8.69 -17.34 -4.15
N ARG A 206 -9.30 -16.16 -4.31
CA ARG A 206 -10.42 -15.68 -3.47
C ARG A 206 -11.79 -15.75 -4.17
N ILE A 207 -11.81 -15.95 -5.47
CA ILE A 207 -13.04 -16.13 -6.22
C ILE A 207 -13.53 -17.58 -6.07
N GLU A 208 -14.77 -17.75 -5.58
CA GLU A 208 -15.31 -19.06 -5.23
C GLU A 208 -16.34 -19.58 -6.25
N ASN A 209 -17.12 -18.71 -6.88
CA ASN A 209 -18.29 -19.08 -7.66
C ASN A 209 -18.19 -18.71 -9.15
N ASP A 210 -17.00 -18.37 -9.64
CA ASP A 210 -16.75 -18.03 -11.05
C ASP A 210 -15.42 -18.65 -11.51
N GLU A 211 -15.49 -19.89 -11.98
CA GLU A 211 -14.33 -20.63 -12.47
C GLU A 211 -13.73 -20.02 -13.75
N ALA A 212 -14.53 -19.32 -14.56
CA ALA A 212 -14.04 -18.65 -15.76
C ALA A 212 -13.17 -17.44 -15.39
N LEU A 213 -13.66 -16.57 -14.48
CA LEU A 213 -12.91 -15.43 -13.98
C LEU A 213 -11.66 -15.88 -13.22
N LYS A 214 -11.78 -16.87 -12.35
CA LYS A 214 -10.66 -17.48 -11.62
C LYS A 214 -9.58 -17.99 -12.55
N GLY A 215 -9.97 -18.74 -13.58
CA GLY A 215 -9.05 -19.27 -14.59
C GLY A 215 -8.37 -18.16 -15.41
N ASN A 216 -9.12 -17.11 -15.78
CA ASN A 216 -8.58 -15.95 -16.48
C ASN A 216 -7.56 -15.21 -15.62
N LEU A 217 -7.87 -14.90 -14.36
CA LEU A 217 -6.95 -14.24 -13.43
C LEU A 217 -5.66 -15.05 -13.22
N LYS A 218 -5.77 -16.38 -13.08
CA LYS A 218 -4.59 -17.24 -12.99
C LYS A 218 -3.72 -17.16 -14.25
N LYS A 219 -4.33 -17.12 -15.43
CA LYS A 219 -3.63 -17.01 -16.71
C LYS A 219 -2.89 -15.67 -16.81
N ILE A 220 -3.61 -14.56 -16.60
CA ILE A 220 -3.03 -13.23 -16.76
C ILE A 220 -1.95 -12.94 -15.72
N ALA A 221 -2.09 -13.40 -14.47
CA ALA A 221 -1.05 -13.28 -13.46
C ALA A 221 0.27 -13.92 -13.89
N LYS A 222 0.23 -15.10 -14.53
CA LYS A 222 1.43 -15.76 -15.06
C LYS A 222 2.03 -14.99 -16.24
N GLU A 223 1.19 -14.49 -17.14
CA GLU A 223 1.62 -13.70 -18.30
C GLU A 223 2.30 -12.41 -17.86
N ASP A 224 1.68 -11.65 -16.97
CA ASP A 224 2.16 -10.35 -16.53
C ASP A 224 3.47 -10.46 -15.71
N PHE A 225 3.58 -11.48 -14.87
CA PHE A 225 4.83 -11.80 -14.20
C PHE A 225 5.94 -12.15 -15.20
N GLY A 226 5.63 -12.95 -16.22
CA GLY A 226 6.55 -13.32 -17.28
C GLY A 226 7.06 -12.10 -18.08
N TYR A 227 6.16 -11.20 -18.45
CA TYR A 227 6.50 -9.94 -19.13
C TYR A 227 7.36 -9.04 -18.24
N ALA A 228 7.01 -8.92 -16.97
CA ALA A 228 7.76 -8.12 -16.00
C ALA A 228 9.18 -8.66 -15.82
N MET A 229 9.34 -9.98 -15.65
CA MET A 229 10.65 -10.64 -15.55
C MET A 229 11.50 -10.44 -16.81
N LYS A 230 10.90 -10.62 -17.98
CA LYS A 230 11.58 -10.38 -19.25
C LYS A 230 12.11 -8.94 -19.33
N ARG A 231 11.23 -7.98 -19.04
CA ARG A 231 11.55 -6.55 -19.08
C ARG A 231 12.63 -6.18 -18.06
N PHE A 232 12.53 -6.73 -16.84
CA PHE A 232 13.52 -6.51 -15.79
C PHE A 232 14.90 -7.07 -16.18
N ASN A 233 14.95 -8.28 -16.75
CA ASN A 233 16.20 -8.91 -17.16
C ASN A 233 16.86 -8.21 -18.36
N GLU A 234 16.05 -7.68 -19.30
CA GLU A 234 16.56 -6.98 -20.47
C GLU A 234 17.11 -5.59 -20.15
N LEU A 235 16.46 -4.84 -19.26
CA LEU A 235 16.79 -3.44 -19.01
C LEU A 235 17.59 -3.21 -17.72
N GLY A 236 17.34 -4.04 -16.71
CA GLY A 236 17.84 -3.77 -15.36
C GLY A 236 17.12 -2.60 -14.67
N PHE A 237 17.33 -2.49 -13.37
CA PHE A 237 16.63 -1.50 -12.53
C PHE A 237 16.84 -0.05 -13.00
N ALA A 238 18.07 0.34 -13.29
CA ALA A 238 18.39 1.73 -13.63
C ALA A 238 17.67 2.24 -14.88
N GLU A 239 17.55 1.41 -15.92
CA GLU A 239 16.83 1.78 -17.14
C GLU A 239 15.31 1.72 -16.96
N LEU A 240 14.81 0.79 -16.14
CA LEU A 240 13.40 0.73 -15.81
C LEU A 240 12.93 1.99 -15.10
N ILE A 241 13.69 2.51 -14.15
CA ILE A 241 13.37 3.75 -13.44
C ILE A 241 13.37 4.96 -14.39
N LYS A 242 14.33 5.05 -15.31
CA LYS A 242 14.37 6.14 -16.32
C LYS A 242 13.18 6.11 -17.28
N LYS A 243 12.71 4.90 -17.63
CA LYS A 243 11.60 4.69 -18.56
C LYS A 243 10.25 4.53 -17.85
N GLY A 244 10.26 4.42 -16.53
CA GLY A 244 9.07 4.30 -15.71
C GLY A 244 8.26 5.59 -15.73
N GLY A 245 6.94 5.45 -15.72
CA GLY A 245 6.02 6.55 -15.57
C GLY A 245 5.48 6.64 -14.14
N GLY A 246 5.02 7.81 -13.76
CA GLY A 246 4.28 8.02 -12.52
C GLY A 246 5.06 7.62 -11.25
N HIS A 247 4.35 7.08 -10.30
CA HIS A 247 4.87 6.77 -8.96
C HIS A 247 5.77 5.54 -8.89
N ALA A 248 5.75 4.67 -9.90
CA ALA A 248 6.66 3.52 -9.99
C ALA A 248 8.13 3.94 -10.06
N ALA A 249 8.42 5.11 -10.65
CA ALA A 249 9.77 5.67 -10.71
C ALA A 249 10.38 6.00 -9.33
N MET A 250 9.56 6.04 -8.27
CA MET A 250 10.03 6.34 -6.91
C MET A 250 10.44 5.11 -6.12
N ALA A 251 10.11 3.91 -6.58
CA ALA A 251 10.51 2.69 -5.90
C ALA A 251 12.05 2.54 -5.90
N SER A 252 12.58 2.12 -4.76
CA SER A 252 13.99 1.77 -4.65
C SER A 252 14.27 0.39 -5.23
N GLU A 253 15.52 0.09 -5.56
CA GLU A 253 15.90 -1.23 -6.05
C GLU A 253 15.60 -2.34 -5.03
N SER A 254 15.82 -2.06 -3.75
CA SER A 254 15.48 -3.01 -2.67
C SER A 254 13.98 -3.28 -2.57
N GLN A 255 13.13 -2.26 -2.78
CA GLN A 255 11.67 -2.43 -2.84
C GLN A 255 11.24 -3.18 -4.11
N TYR A 256 11.90 -2.91 -5.23
CA TYR A 256 11.64 -3.62 -6.49
C TYR A 256 11.82 -5.13 -6.31
N HIS A 257 12.93 -5.54 -5.71
CA HIS A 257 13.20 -6.94 -5.39
C HIS A 257 12.22 -7.53 -4.36
N ALA A 258 11.79 -6.75 -3.37
CA ALA A 258 10.74 -7.18 -2.44
C ALA A 258 9.42 -7.45 -3.19
N ASN A 259 9.03 -6.57 -4.12
CA ASN A 259 7.81 -6.75 -4.91
C ASN A 259 7.90 -7.97 -5.84
N ILE A 260 9.06 -8.24 -6.46
CA ILE A 260 9.29 -9.47 -7.23
C ILE A 260 9.09 -10.69 -6.33
N SER A 261 9.69 -10.68 -5.13
CA SER A 261 9.58 -11.77 -4.17
C SER A 261 8.13 -12.01 -3.74
N TRP A 262 7.39 -10.95 -3.44
CA TRP A 262 5.97 -11.04 -3.08
C TRP A 262 5.12 -11.60 -4.20
N ALA A 263 5.23 -11.06 -5.41
CA ALA A 263 4.45 -11.51 -6.57
C ALA A 263 4.75 -12.98 -6.91
N ALA A 264 6.02 -13.37 -6.89
CA ALA A 264 6.43 -14.76 -7.10
C ALA A 264 5.88 -15.68 -5.99
N SER A 265 5.86 -15.24 -4.72
CA SER A 265 5.24 -16.01 -3.63
C SER A 265 3.74 -16.20 -3.84
N MET A 266 3.01 -15.18 -4.33
CA MET A 266 1.59 -15.30 -4.67
C MET A 266 1.35 -16.28 -5.83
N LEU A 267 2.19 -16.23 -6.85
CA LEU A 267 2.12 -17.20 -7.96
C LEU A 267 2.47 -18.61 -7.52
N TYR A 268 3.45 -18.80 -6.66
CA TYR A 268 3.75 -20.10 -6.08
C TYR A 268 2.57 -20.64 -5.27
N LYS A 269 1.97 -19.81 -4.43
CA LYS A 269 0.77 -20.18 -3.66
C LYS A 269 -0.40 -20.59 -4.57
N LEU A 270 -0.58 -19.91 -5.69
CA LEU A 270 -1.65 -20.19 -6.67
C LEU A 270 -1.39 -21.45 -7.50
N THR A 271 -0.13 -21.70 -7.89
CA THR A 271 0.19 -22.69 -8.91
C THR A 271 0.89 -23.94 -8.39
N GLY A 272 1.66 -23.81 -7.29
CA GLY A 272 2.58 -24.84 -6.81
C GLY A 272 3.85 -25.00 -7.68
N GLU A 273 4.06 -24.14 -8.68
CA GLU A 273 5.20 -24.25 -9.59
C GLU A 273 6.50 -23.78 -8.94
N GLN A 274 7.47 -24.67 -8.76
CA GLN A 274 8.71 -24.42 -8.02
C GLN A 274 9.51 -23.22 -8.54
N GLN A 275 9.47 -22.94 -9.83
CA GLN A 275 10.15 -21.78 -10.43
C GLN A 275 9.79 -20.45 -9.74
N TYR A 276 8.55 -20.28 -9.27
CA TYR A 276 8.14 -19.07 -8.56
C TYR A 276 8.66 -19.05 -7.14
N ALA A 277 8.69 -20.19 -6.45
CA ALA A 277 9.31 -20.29 -5.13
C ALA A 277 10.80 -19.90 -5.17
N ASP A 278 11.52 -20.41 -6.17
CA ASP A 278 12.96 -20.14 -6.36
C ASP A 278 13.21 -18.66 -6.68
N GLU A 279 12.38 -18.05 -7.55
CA GLU A 279 12.52 -16.62 -7.89
C GLU A 279 12.18 -15.73 -6.69
N ALA A 280 11.17 -16.10 -5.88
CA ALA A 280 10.84 -15.38 -4.66
C ALA A 280 12.03 -15.34 -3.69
N VAL A 281 12.68 -16.48 -3.46
CA VAL A 281 13.87 -16.57 -2.59
C VAL A 281 15.05 -15.80 -3.18
N LYS A 282 15.29 -15.92 -4.48
CA LYS A 282 16.37 -15.20 -5.16
C LYS A 282 16.19 -13.67 -5.00
N ALA A 283 14.98 -13.16 -5.23
CA ALA A 283 14.70 -11.75 -5.12
C ALA A 283 14.86 -11.22 -3.69
N ILE A 284 14.32 -11.93 -2.68
CA ILE A 284 14.40 -11.45 -1.29
C ILE A 284 15.83 -11.39 -0.77
N ARG A 285 16.75 -12.23 -1.28
CA ARG A 285 18.16 -12.18 -0.88
C ARG A 285 18.81 -10.83 -1.20
N TYR A 286 18.46 -10.20 -2.32
CA TYR A 286 18.89 -8.84 -2.62
C TYR A 286 18.38 -7.84 -1.58
N THR A 287 17.08 -7.88 -1.31
CA THR A 287 16.43 -7.03 -0.32
C THR A 287 17.06 -7.17 1.06
N LEU A 288 17.31 -8.39 1.52
CA LEU A 288 17.93 -8.66 2.82
C LEU A 288 19.34 -8.10 2.94
N GLN A 289 20.11 -8.08 1.85
CA GLN A 289 21.43 -7.44 1.83
C GLN A 289 21.34 -5.92 2.02
N CYS A 290 20.21 -5.31 1.66
CA CYS A 290 19.96 -3.88 1.88
C CYS A 290 19.50 -3.57 3.32
N GLN A 291 19.21 -4.55 4.16
CA GLN A 291 18.81 -4.29 5.54
C GLN A 291 20.00 -3.91 6.42
N ARG A 292 19.81 -2.89 7.26
CA ARG A 292 20.77 -2.53 8.31
C ARG A 292 20.57 -3.45 9.52
N THR A 293 21.47 -4.39 9.73
CA THR A 293 21.41 -5.34 10.86
C THR A 293 22.14 -4.83 12.10
N GLU A 294 23.25 -4.09 11.90
CA GLU A 294 24.06 -3.56 12.98
C GLU A 294 23.57 -2.17 13.40
N PRO A 295 23.52 -1.88 14.71
CA PRO A 295 23.16 -0.56 15.22
C PRO A 295 24.03 0.56 14.64
N LEU A 296 23.41 1.71 14.35
CA LEU A 296 24.13 2.95 14.08
C LEU A 296 24.88 3.42 15.33
N LYS A 297 25.89 4.26 15.15
CA LYS A 297 26.61 4.91 16.24
C LYS A 297 25.89 6.15 16.79
N ASP A 298 24.58 6.19 16.61
CA ASP A 298 23.73 7.23 17.21
C ASP A 298 23.37 6.89 18.67
N LYS A 299 22.79 7.87 19.39
CA LYS A 299 22.34 7.68 20.77
C LYS A 299 21.28 6.57 20.92
N ASP A 300 20.52 6.32 19.85
CA ASP A 300 19.38 5.44 19.84
C ASP A 300 19.70 4.04 19.33
N LYS A 301 20.94 3.84 18.85
CA LYS A 301 21.42 2.56 18.28
C LYS A 301 20.46 2.02 17.21
N THR A 302 19.99 2.92 16.35
CA THR A 302 18.98 2.61 15.33
C THR A 302 19.47 1.54 14.36
N CYS A 303 18.67 0.51 14.12
CA CYS A 303 18.94 -0.56 13.14
C CYS A 303 17.61 -1.15 12.65
N GLY A 304 17.66 -2.05 11.67
CA GLY A 304 16.49 -2.76 11.14
C GLY A 304 15.86 -2.14 9.91
N PHE A 305 16.17 -0.88 9.58
CA PHE A 305 15.70 -0.22 8.37
C PHE A 305 16.38 -0.77 7.11
N PHE A 306 15.81 -0.42 5.95
CA PHE A 306 16.37 -0.80 4.66
C PHE A 306 17.01 0.39 3.95
N TYR A 307 18.10 0.13 3.26
CA TYR A 307 18.69 1.03 2.27
C TYR A 307 18.02 0.86 0.91
N ARG A 308 18.07 1.89 0.08
CA ARG A 308 17.48 1.87 -1.26
C ARG A 308 18.13 0.85 -2.19
N ASP A 309 19.43 0.62 -2.00
CA ASP A 309 20.25 -0.29 -2.81
C ASP A 309 21.46 -0.84 -2.01
N LEU A 310 22.26 -1.67 -2.67
CA LEU A 310 23.48 -2.28 -2.08
C LEU A 310 24.59 -1.27 -1.80
N ALA A 311 24.57 -0.08 -2.41
CA ALA A 311 25.54 0.96 -2.10
C ALA A 311 25.35 1.56 -0.70
N LYS A 312 24.17 1.37 -0.11
CA LYS A 312 23.81 1.75 1.29
C LYS A 312 24.04 3.24 1.59
N LYS A 313 23.85 4.09 0.59
CA LYS A 313 24.01 5.54 0.74
C LYS A 313 22.73 6.24 1.17
N SER A 314 21.58 5.72 0.75
CA SER A 314 20.27 6.30 1.02
C SER A 314 19.35 5.31 1.72
N ILE A 315 18.65 5.79 2.75
CA ILE A 315 17.72 4.99 3.54
C ILE A 315 16.33 5.05 2.87
N VAL A 316 15.61 3.93 2.88
CA VAL A 316 14.21 3.93 2.48
C VAL A 316 13.39 4.58 3.59
N HIS A 317 12.66 5.61 3.22
CA HIS A 317 11.72 6.31 4.08
C HIS A 317 10.50 6.72 3.24
N TYR A 318 9.42 7.09 3.90
CA TYR A 318 8.21 7.44 3.20
C TYR A 318 8.46 8.58 2.19
N THR A 319 8.12 8.28 0.96
CA THR A 319 7.85 9.27 -0.07
C THR A 319 6.39 9.14 -0.49
N HIS A 320 5.88 10.05 -1.30
CA HIS A 320 4.56 9.87 -1.86
C HIS A 320 4.47 8.51 -2.59
N GLN A 321 3.62 7.61 -2.08
CA GLN A 321 3.42 6.24 -2.59
C GLN A 321 4.68 5.35 -2.60
N SER A 322 5.52 5.47 -1.60
CA SER A 322 6.81 4.76 -1.53
C SER A 322 6.72 3.24 -1.32
N ARG A 323 5.56 2.70 -0.95
CA ARG A 323 5.36 1.26 -0.69
C ARG A 323 6.40 0.64 0.23
N ASP A 324 6.74 1.31 1.32
CA ASP A 324 7.70 0.83 2.31
C ASP A 324 7.22 -0.42 3.08
N TYR A 325 5.92 -0.74 3.01
CA TYR A 325 5.35 -1.99 3.48
C TYR A 325 5.80 -3.24 2.67
N ALA A 326 6.29 -3.07 1.45
CA ALA A 326 6.67 -4.16 0.54
C ALA A 326 7.64 -5.18 1.15
N TYR A 327 8.54 -4.73 2.03
CA TYR A 327 9.48 -5.62 2.73
C TYR A 327 8.78 -6.62 3.64
N MET A 328 7.81 -6.14 4.40
CA MET A 328 7.06 -6.99 5.33
C MET A 328 6.11 -7.93 4.60
N GLU A 329 5.46 -7.45 3.54
CA GLU A 329 4.61 -8.30 2.71
C GLU A 329 5.39 -9.42 2.04
N ALA A 330 6.54 -9.12 1.44
CA ALA A 330 7.38 -10.13 0.80
C ALA A 330 7.89 -11.18 1.78
N LEU A 331 8.40 -10.75 2.94
CA LEU A 331 8.89 -11.65 3.97
C LEU A 331 7.78 -12.51 4.59
N ALA A 332 6.60 -11.92 4.83
CA ALA A 332 5.45 -12.65 5.34
C ALA A 332 4.95 -13.69 4.33
N ALA A 333 4.86 -13.32 3.05
CA ALA A 333 4.47 -14.23 1.98
C ALA A 333 5.45 -15.41 1.82
N LEU A 334 6.76 -15.17 1.93
CA LEU A 334 7.76 -16.24 1.93
C LEU A 334 7.61 -17.18 3.14
N CYS A 335 7.43 -16.63 4.33
CA CYS A 335 7.23 -17.44 5.53
C CYS A 335 5.96 -18.29 5.43
N GLU A 336 4.91 -17.76 4.83
CA GLU A 336 3.65 -18.48 4.62
C GLU A 336 3.80 -19.59 3.59
N THR A 337 4.46 -19.31 2.46
CA THR A 337 4.52 -20.22 1.32
C THR A 337 5.65 -21.24 1.40
N GLN A 338 6.70 -20.95 2.15
CA GLN A 338 7.90 -21.79 2.26
C GLN A 338 8.37 -21.97 3.72
N PRO A 339 7.50 -22.48 4.63
CA PRO A 339 7.80 -22.54 6.07
C PRO A 339 8.94 -23.51 6.43
N CYS A 340 9.30 -24.42 5.54
CA CYS A 340 10.40 -25.39 5.74
C CYS A 340 11.70 -24.98 5.02
N HIS A 341 11.77 -23.78 4.44
CA HIS A 341 12.96 -23.34 3.73
C HIS A 341 14.14 -23.10 4.70
N ALA A 342 15.36 -23.39 4.25
CA ALA A 342 16.56 -23.25 5.06
C ALA A 342 16.80 -21.81 5.57
N GLU A 343 16.30 -20.79 4.85
CA GLU A 343 16.45 -19.38 5.23
C GLU A 343 15.25 -18.83 6.04
N TYR A 344 14.29 -19.66 6.42
CA TYR A 344 13.07 -19.23 7.14
C TYR A 344 13.38 -18.38 8.38
N GLU A 345 14.30 -18.83 9.23
CA GLU A 345 14.68 -18.08 10.42
C GLU A 345 15.36 -16.73 10.12
N GLN A 346 16.02 -16.61 8.98
CA GLN A 346 16.57 -15.34 8.52
C GLN A 346 15.45 -14.35 8.16
N TRP A 347 14.41 -14.82 7.50
CA TRP A 347 13.24 -13.99 7.14
C TRP A 347 12.50 -13.50 8.39
N ILE A 348 12.26 -14.38 9.34
CA ILE A 348 11.65 -14.02 10.65
C ILE A 348 12.51 -12.99 11.39
N ARG A 349 13.83 -13.16 11.39
CA ARG A 349 14.75 -12.21 12.03
C ARG A 349 14.70 -10.84 11.34
N ALA A 350 14.65 -10.81 10.02
CA ALA A 350 14.55 -9.57 9.27
C ALA A 350 13.25 -8.79 9.59
N MET A 351 12.11 -9.48 9.66
CA MET A 351 10.85 -8.88 10.07
C MET A 351 10.90 -8.33 11.50
N LYS A 352 11.48 -9.08 12.44
CA LYS A 352 11.63 -8.64 13.84
C LYS A 352 12.51 -7.38 13.95
N LEU A 353 13.60 -7.31 13.17
CA LEU A 353 14.48 -6.15 13.12
C LEU A 353 13.75 -4.92 12.57
N TYR A 354 13.01 -5.08 11.49
CA TYR A 354 12.24 -3.96 10.90
C TYR A 354 11.12 -3.50 11.84
N GLY A 355 10.38 -4.43 12.46
CA GLY A 355 9.39 -4.09 13.48
C GLY A 355 10.00 -3.39 14.70
N GLY A 356 11.22 -3.78 15.10
CA GLY A 356 12.00 -3.10 16.13
C GLY A 356 12.37 -1.66 15.73
N TYR A 357 12.78 -1.46 14.47
CA TYR A 357 13.02 -0.14 13.90
C TYR A 357 11.79 0.76 13.98
N LEU A 358 10.64 0.29 13.49
CA LEU A 358 9.39 1.05 13.54
C LEU A 358 9.03 1.47 14.97
N LYS A 359 9.09 0.54 15.92
CA LYS A 359 8.86 0.84 17.34
C LYS A 359 9.84 1.86 17.90
N ASN A 360 11.11 1.79 17.49
CA ASN A 360 12.13 2.72 17.95
C ASN A 360 11.87 4.16 17.46
N ILE A 361 11.46 4.32 16.19
CA ILE A 361 11.19 5.65 15.65
C ILE A 361 9.85 6.24 16.11
N MET A 362 8.89 5.43 16.57
CA MET A 362 7.62 5.91 17.14
C MET A 362 7.82 6.81 18.37
N LYS A 363 8.92 6.66 19.11
CA LYS A 363 9.23 7.52 20.25
C LYS A 363 9.34 9.01 19.91
N TYR A 364 9.69 9.32 18.66
CA TYR A 364 9.83 10.72 18.21
C TYR A 364 8.48 11.41 17.99
N VAL A 365 7.42 10.65 17.85
CA VAL A 365 6.03 11.15 17.71
C VAL A 365 5.16 10.79 18.91
N TYR A 366 5.80 10.36 20.02
CA TYR A 366 5.10 10.13 21.29
C TYR A 366 4.42 11.42 21.76
N PRO A 367 3.20 11.39 22.30
CA PRO A 367 2.41 10.21 22.66
C PRO A 367 1.42 9.72 21.59
N TYR A 368 1.49 10.21 20.36
CA TYR A 368 0.45 9.98 19.34
C TYR A 368 0.44 8.57 18.75
N GLY A 369 1.44 7.74 19.06
CA GLY A 369 1.47 6.32 18.63
C GLY A 369 1.55 6.10 17.12
N MET A 370 1.90 7.12 16.35
CA MET A 370 2.07 7.03 14.91
C MET A 370 3.49 6.58 14.55
N VAL A 371 3.62 5.95 13.39
CA VAL A 371 4.93 5.67 12.80
C VAL A 371 5.30 6.88 11.94
N PRO A 372 6.46 7.54 12.21
CA PRO A 372 6.93 8.61 11.34
C PRO A 372 7.35 8.06 9.97
N SER A 373 7.53 8.93 8.99
CA SER A 373 7.93 8.56 7.63
C SER A 373 9.28 7.85 7.52
N GLY A 374 10.05 7.78 8.58
CA GLY A 374 11.34 7.12 8.65
C GLY A 374 12.46 8.06 9.03
N ILE A 375 13.68 7.55 8.88
CA ILE A 375 14.93 8.33 9.06
C ILE A 375 15.63 8.47 7.72
N TYR A 376 16.52 9.44 7.61
CA TYR A 376 17.38 9.65 6.45
C TYR A 376 18.75 10.19 6.88
N HIS A 377 19.77 10.02 6.06
CA HIS A 377 21.09 10.63 6.34
C HIS A 377 21.07 12.14 6.11
N LYS A 378 21.84 12.87 6.92
CA LYS A 378 21.92 14.34 6.82
C LYS A 378 22.20 14.84 5.40
N ASP A 379 23.01 14.10 4.65
CA ASP A 379 23.41 14.49 3.29
C ASP A 379 22.41 14.12 2.21
N GLU A 380 21.44 13.22 2.49
CA GLU A 380 20.39 12.85 1.55
C GLU A 380 19.48 14.02 1.20
N ALA A 381 19.30 14.99 2.11
CA ALA A 381 18.49 16.18 1.88
C ALA A 381 19.03 17.08 0.75
N LYS A 382 20.26 16.85 0.30
CA LYS A 382 20.91 17.60 -0.79
C LYS A 382 20.80 16.89 -2.15
N ASP A 383 20.35 15.63 -2.16
CA ASP A 383 20.17 14.86 -3.37
C ASP A 383 18.85 15.25 -4.05
N SER A 384 18.86 15.45 -5.37
CA SER A 384 17.69 15.84 -6.15
C SER A 384 16.55 14.80 -6.07
N VAL A 385 16.86 13.52 -5.97
CA VAL A 385 15.88 12.44 -5.77
C VAL A 385 15.25 12.52 -4.38
N ASN A 386 16.04 12.84 -3.37
CA ASN A 386 15.59 12.98 -1.99
C ASN A 386 15.00 14.36 -1.68
N CYS A 387 15.30 15.37 -2.50
CA CYS A 387 14.74 16.71 -2.36
C CYS A 387 13.22 16.71 -2.56
N TYR A 388 12.73 15.96 -3.54
CA TYR A 388 11.29 15.74 -3.71
C TYR A 388 10.69 14.98 -2.52
N THR A 389 11.37 13.98 -2.04
CA THR A 389 11.00 13.21 -0.86
C THR A 389 10.90 14.10 0.38
N VAL A 390 11.85 15.00 0.57
CA VAL A 390 11.84 15.96 1.69
C VAL A 390 10.70 16.97 1.53
N GLN A 391 10.38 17.41 0.33
CA GLN A 391 9.23 18.31 0.08
C GLN A 391 7.90 17.62 0.35
N VAL A 392 7.74 16.38 -0.06
CA VAL A 392 6.58 15.56 0.29
C VAL A 392 6.63 15.14 1.76
N GLY A 393 7.81 14.88 2.26
CA GLY A 393 8.11 14.59 3.66
C GLY A 393 7.96 15.80 4.60
N ILE A 394 7.76 17.01 4.08
CA ILE A 394 7.31 18.17 4.88
C ILE A 394 5.88 17.98 5.38
N ARG A 395 5.10 17.13 4.76
CA ARG A 395 3.92 16.55 5.42
C ARG A 395 4.30 15.74 6.66
N SER A 396 5.49 15.28 6.71
CA SER A 396 6.22 14.76 7.83
C SER A 396 7.38 15.72 8.13
N GLY A 397 7.10 16.98 8.34
CA GLY A 397 8.05 17.98 8.83
C GLY A 397 8.85 17.45 10.00
N ALA A 398 8.24 16.55 10.76
CA ALA A 398 8.87 15.65 11.68
C ALA A 398 10.14 14.98 11.12
N ALA A 399 10.12 14.40 9.91
CA ALA A 399 11.29 13.69 9.39
C ALA A 399 12.51 14.60 9.19
N LYS A 400 12.30 15.87 8.85
CA LYS A 400 13.35 16.87 8.79
C LYS A 400 13.84 17.26 10.19
N ASP A 401 12.92 17.40 11.12
CA ASP A 401 13.19 17.78 12.50
C ASP A 401 13.93 16.67 13.27
N PHE A 402 13.77 15.41 12.87
CA PHE A 402 14.50 14.28 13.44
C PHE A 402 16.02 14.34 13.28
N LYS A 403 16.51 14.99 12.25
CA LYS A 403 17.95 15.13 12.04
C LYS A 403 18.57 16.28 12.79
N GLU A 404 17.78 17.26 13.12
CA GLU A 404 18.22 18.48 13.80
C GLU A 404 18.10 18.36 15.32
N GLN A 405 17.46 17.30 15.83
CA GLN A 405 17.38 16.93 17.23
C GLN A 405 18.34 15.80 17.60
#